data_862dc03d4baafaec5d0f923d55776454
#
_entry.id   862dc03d4baafaec5d0f923d55776454
#
_cell.length_a   1.000
_cell.length_b   1.000
_cell.length_c   1.000
_cell.angle_alpha   90.00
_cell.angle_beta   90.00
_cell.angle_gamma   90.00
#
_symmetry.space_group_name_H-M   'P 1'
#
loop_
_entity.id
_entity.type
_entity.pdbx_description
1 polymer ?
#
loop_
_entity_poly.entity_id
_entity_poly.type
_entity_poly.pdbx_seq_one_letter_code
_entity_poly.pdbx_strand_id
1 'polypeptide(L)'
;MNYWLFKSEPSTFSFEMLKEKGKAGTQWDGVRNYQARNNMRAMQIGDLGFFYHSNEGLDVVGIVEVCGLAHHDSTTDDPRWECVDVRAVRDVPNPPTLDQIKANEKLSKMVLVNNSRLSVQPVTPDEWKEVCRMGGLVPAP
;
A
#
# COMPACT_ATOMS: atom_id res chain seq x y z
N MET A 1 8.68 5.30 -12.35
CA MET A 1 8.25 4.90 -11.01
C MET A 1 6.82 4.40 -11.06
N ASN A 2 6.56 3.30 -10.43
CA ASN A 2 5.21 2.76 -10.29
C ASN A 2 4.68 3.05 -8.89
N TYR A 3 3.35 3.08 -8.78
CA TYR A 3 2.67 3.35 -7.52
C TYR A 3 1.78 2.17 -7.15
N TRP A 4 1.66 1.95 -5.84
CA TRP A 4 0.97 0.79 -5.28
C TRP A 4 0.12 1.19 -4.08
N LEU A 5 -0.72 0.27 -3.62
CA LEU A 5 -1.46 0.42 -2.38
C LEU A 5 -1.39 -0.91 -1.63
N PHE A 6 -1.07 -0.84 -0.35
CA PHE A 6 -0.95 -1.98 0.55
C PHE A 6 -2.01 -1.89 1.62
N LYS A 7 -2.84 -2.91 1.74
CA LYS A 7 -3.87 -2.98 2.77
C LYS A 7 -3.37 -3.75 3.97
N SER A 8 -3.65 -3.22 5.16
CA SER A 8 -3.36 -3.91 6.41
C SER A 8 -4.42 -3.56 7.46
N GLU A 9 -4.81 -4.55 8.25
CA GLU A 9 -5.69 -4.31 9.39
C GLU A 9 -4.88 -3.65 10.51
N PRO A 10 -5.31 -2.49 11.06
CA PRO A 10 -4.51 -1.79 12.06
C PRO A 10 -4.30 -2.59 13.35
N SER A 11 -5.22 -3.48 13.70
CA SER A 11 -5.06 -4.36 14.87
C SER A 11 -3.98 -5.43 14.66
N THR A 12 -3.68 -5.78 13.40
CA THR A 12 -2.66 -6.77 13.05
C THR A 12 -1.32 -6.09 12.79
N PHE A 13 -1.31 -5.09 11.91
CA PHE A 13 -0.11 -4.33 11.59
C PHE A 13 -0.48 -2.93 11.11
N SER A 14 -0.30 -1.95 11.99
CA SER A 14 -0.65 -0.55 11.72
C SER A 14 0.51 0.20 11.06
N PHE A 15 0.21 1.38 10.51
CA PHE A 15 1.25 2.27 9.99
C PHE A 15 2.22 2.72 11.08
N GLU A 16 1.73 2.92 12.31
CA GLU A 16 2.59 3.24 13.45
C GLU A 16 3.60 2.13 13.72
N MET A 17 3.17 0.86 13.61
CA MET A 17 4.05 -0.29 13.76
C MET A 17 5.12 -0.31 12.65
N LEU A 18 4.75 0.04 11.42
CA LEU A 18 5.71 0.14 10.33
C LEU A 18 6.73 1.25 10.58
N LYS A 19 6.28 2.41 11.08
CA LYS A 19 7.20 3.51 11.41
C LYS A 19 8.24 3.10 12.46
N GLU A 20 7.87 2.25 13.41
CA GLU A 20 8.78 1.74 14.44
C GLU A 20 9.90 0.87 13.84
N LYS A 21 9.70 0.28 12.68
CA LYS A 21 10.72 -0.51 11.98
C LYS A 21 11.84 0.36 11.39
N GLY A 22 11.63 1.66 11.29
CA GLY A 22 12.63 2.59 10.79
C GLY A 22 12.98 2.39 9.32
N LYS A 23 14.19 2.78 8.95
CA LYS A 23 14.68 2.74 7.56
C LYS A 23 14.85 1.32 7.04
N ALA A 24 15.07 0.35 7.90
CA ALA A 24 15.20 -1.05 7.50
C ALA A 24 13.88 -1.61 6.99
N GLY A 25 12.76 -1.07 7.48
CA GLY A 25 11.44 -1.53 7.12
C GLY A 25 11.14 -2.95 7.56
N THR A 26 10.25 -3.60 6.86
CA THR A 26 9.88 -4.99 7.14
C THR A 26 9.38 -5.66 5.87
N GLN A 27 9.40 -6.98 5.84
CA GLN A 27 8.79 -7.74 4.76
C GLN A 27 7.27 -7.61 4.83
N TRP A 28 6.62 -7.51 3.67
CA TRP A 28 5.16 -7.45 3.58
C TRP A 28 4.60 -8.88 3.45
N ASP A 29 4.70 -9.63 4.53
CA ASP A 29 4.42 -11.07 4.57
C ASP A 29 2.93 -11.38 4.68
N GLY A 30 2.63 -12.69 4.61
CA GLY A 30 1.29 -13.20 4.88
C GLY A 30 0.31 -13.05 3.71
N VAL A 31 0.73 -12.52 2.57
CA VAL A 31 -0.12 -12.37 1.39
C VAL A 31 -0.32 -13.74 0.73
N ARG A 32 -1.58 -14.17 0.60
CA ARG A 32 -1.95 -15.48 0.07
C ARG A 32 -2.92 -15.36 -1.11
N ASN A 33 -2.64 -14.39 -1.99
CA ASN A 33 -3.39 -14.14 -3.22
C ASN A 33 -2.38 -14.02 -4.36
N TYR A 34 -2.60 -14.78 -5.43
CA TYR A 34 -1.64 -14.84 -6.54
C TYR A 34 -1.48 -13.49 -7.25
N GLN A 35 -2.58 -12.75 -7.45
CA GLN A 35 -2.51 -11.45 -8.11
C GLN A 35 -1.74 -10.44 -7.26
N ALA A 36 -1.97 -10.42 -5.95
CA ALA A 36 -1.24 -9.56 -5.03
C ALA A 36 0.26 -9.91 -5.02
N ARG A 37 0.59 -11.20 -4.98
CA ARG A 37 1.99 -11.66 -5.10
C ARG A 37 2.61 -11.21 -6.41
N ASN A 38 1.90 -11.38 -7.52
CA ASN A 38 2.40 -10.98 -8.84
C ASN A 38 2.62 -9.47 -8.91
N ASN A 39 1.77 -8.67 -8.26
CA ASN A 39 1.99 -7.24 -8.14
C ASN A 39 3.29 -6.95 -7.39
N MET A 40 3.54 -7.65 -6.28
CA MET A 40 4.80 -7.48 -5.55
C MET A 40 6.03 -7.88 -6.37
N ARG A 41 5.93 -8.92 -7.19
CA ARG A 41 7.00 -9.32 -8.10
C ARG A 41 7.33 -8.26 -9.14
N ALA A 42 6.36 -7.43 -9.51
CA ALA A 42 6.55 -6.36 -10.48
C ALA A 42 7.13 -5.08 -9.87
N MET A 43 7.19 -4.99 -8.56
CA MET A 43 7.70 -3.80 -7.86
C MET A 43 9.20 -3.65 -7.99
N GLN A 44 9.66 -2.39 -7.96
CA GLN A 44 11.07 -2.05 -7.99
C GLN A 44 11.42 -1.21 -6.76
N ILE A 45 12.69 -1.26 -6.38
CA ILE A 45 13.19 -0.44 -5.28
C ILE A 45 12.98 1.03 -5.62
N GLY A 46 12.42 1.80 -4.67
CA GLY A 46 12.08 3.19 -4.85
C GLY A 46 10.63 3.44 -5.25
N ASP A 47 9.89 2.40 -5.66
CA ASP A 47 8.46 2.54 -5.89
C ASP A 47 7.77 2.98 -4.61
N LEU A 48 6.75 3.84 -4.76
CA LEU A 48 5.97 4.35 -3.63
C LEU A 48 4.61 3.66 -3.54
N GLY A 49 4.07 3.60 -2.35
CA GLY A 49 2.77 3.01 -2.10
C GLY A 49 2.00 3.74 -1.01
N PHE A 50 0.69 3.62 -1.08
CA PHE A 50 -0.18 4.02 0.01
C PHE A 50 -0.27 2.90 1.04
N PHE A 51 -0.28 3.26 2.31
CA PHE A 51 -0.62 2.36 3.40
C PHE A 51 -2.08 2.60 3.77
N TYR A 52 -2.91 1.59 3.56
CA TYR A 52 -4.36 1.68 3.78
C TYR A 52 -4.75 0.78 4.95
N HIS A 53 -5.46 1.36 5.93
CA HIS A 53 -6.03 0.59 7.03
C HIS A 53 -7.35 -0.04 6.58
N SER A 54 -7.38 -1.37 6.50
CA SER A 54 -8.58 -2.15 6.14
C SER A 54 -9.33 -2.61 7.38
N ASN A 55 -10.61 -2.94 7.21
CA ASN A 55 -11.56 -3.35 8.24
C ASN A 55 -11.87 -2.26 9.27
N GLU A 56 -10.88 -1.65 9.87
CA GLU A 56 -11.04 -0.56 10.84
C GLU A 56 -10.39 0.69 10.28
N GLY A 57 -11.04 1.83 10.38
CA GLY A 57 -10.56 3.11 9.87
C GLY A 57 -10.91 3.32 8.41
N LEU A 58 -10.63 2.38 7.53
CA LEU A 58 -10.92 2.44 6.08
C LEU A 58 -10.40 3.73 5.45
N ASP A 59 -9.11 4.00 5.62
CA ASP A 59 -8.48 5.23 5.17
C ASP A 59 -7.02 5.04 4.76
N VAL A 60 -6.54 5.96 3.94
CA VAL A 60 -5.14 6.01 3.50
C VAL A 60 -4.38 6.85 4.52
N VAL A 61 -3.52 6.21 5.31
CA VAL A 61 -2.88 6.84 6.47
C VAL A 61 -1.42 7.19 6.26
N GLY A 62 -0.77 6.59 5.28
CA GLY A 62 0.67 6.82 5.12
C GLY A 62 1.18 6.52 3.72
N ILE A 63 2.43 6.92 3.50
CA ILE A 63 3.20 6.61 2.29
C ILE A 63 4.33 5.67 2.68
N VAL A 64 4.51 4.64 1.88
CA VAL A 64 5.60 3.67 2.02
C VAL A 64 6.48 3.67 0.78
N GLU A 65 7.70 3.16 0.92
CA GLU A 65 8.63 2.96 -0.18
C GLU A 65 9.07 1.51 -0.21
N VAL A 66 9.12 0.93 -1.40
CA VAL A 66 9.68 -0.41 -1.59
C VAL A 66 11.19 -0.32 -1.42
N CYS A 67 11.72 -1.03 -0.43
CA CYS A 67 13.15 -1.03 -0.11
C CYS A 67 13.82 -2.39 -0.30
N GLY A 68 13.07 -3.43 -0.69
CA GLY A 68 13.62 -4.74 -1.04
C GLY A 68 12.77 -5.40 -2.11
N LEU A 69 13.42 -5.99 -3.11
CA LEU A 69 12.74 -6.71 -4.19
C LEU A 69 12.07 -7.98 -3.67
N ALA A 70 11.13 -8.52 -4.45
CA ALA A 70 10.39 -9.74 -4.08
C ALA A 70 11.36 -10.88 -3.73
N HIS A 71 11.12 -11.51 -2.60
CA HIS A 71 11.89 -12.62 -2.07
C HIS A 71 10.94 -13.59 -1.37
N HIS A 72 11.44 -14.77 -1.02
CA HIS A 72 10.63 -15.75 -0.31
C HIS A 72 10.03 -15.15 0.98
N ASP A 73 8.73 -15.39 1.17
CA ASP A 73 8.03 -15.01 2.40
C ASP A 73 8.48 -15.94 3.53
N SER A 74 9.17 -15.39 4.53
CA SER A 74 9.75 -16.17 5.61
C SER A 74 8.75 -16.78 6.57
N THR A 75 7.47 -16.42 6.45
CA THR A 75 6.40 -16.96 7.32
C THR A 75 5.85 -18.30 6.85
N THR A 76 6.32 -18.81 5.71
CA THR A 76 5.88 -20.08 5.15
C THR A 76 7.04 -20.82 4.46
N ASP A 77 6.93 -22.15 4.40
CA ASP A 77 7.88 -22.97 3.64
C ASP A 77 7.46 -23.13 2.17
N ASP A 78 6.28 -22.64 1.80
CA ASP A 78 5.75 -22.76 0.44
C ASP A 78 6.48 -21.79 -0.50
N PRO A 79 7.24 -22.31 -1.51
CA PRO A 79 8.03 -21.44 -2.38
C PRO A 79 7.21 -20.56 -3.31
N ARG A 80 5.91 -20.78 -3.42
CA ARG A 80 5.02 -19.96 -4.25
C ARG A 80 4.86 -18.55 -3.70
N TRP A 81 5.08 -18.34 -2.40
CA TRP A 81 4.78 -17.09 -1.73
C TRP A 81 6.05 -16.25 -1.57
N GLU A 82 5.97 -15.06 -2.15
CA GLU A 82 7.02 -14.07 -2.13
C GLU A 82 6.45 -12.74 -1.69
N CYS A 83 7.26 -11.88 -1.12
CA CYS A 83 6.87 -10.54 -0.70
C CYS A 83 8.04 -9.57 -0.87
N VAL A 84 7.70 -8.29 -0.90
CA VAL A 84 8.69 -7.21 -0.94
C VAL A 84 8.96 -6.70 0.47
N ASP A 85 10.03 -5.90 0.62
CA ASP A 85 10.26 -5.14 1.84
C ASP A 85 9.82 -3.70 1.61
N VAL A 86 9.16 -3.12 2.61
CA VAL A 86 8.69 -1.74 2.58
C VAL A 86 9.10 -1.01 3.85
N ARG A 87 9.25 0.31 3.74
CA ARG A 87 9.49 1.19 4.88
C ARG A 87 8.57 2.39 4.84
N ALA A 88 8.24 2.93 6.02
CA ALA A 88 7.43 4.14 6.11
C ALA A 88 8.20 5.36 5.61
N VAL A 89 7.53 6.21 4.83
CA VAL A 89 8.11 7.46 4.34
C VAL A 89 7.55 8.64 5.13
N ARG A 90 6.23 8.75 5.21
CA ARG A 90 5.57 9.87 5.91
C ARG A 90 4.10 9.57 6.17
N ASP A 91 3.54 10.30 7.12
CA ASP A 91 2.09 10.29 7.37
C ASP A 91 1.36 11.04 6.25
N VAL A 92 0.11 10.66 6.02
CA VAL A 92 -0.84 11.44 5.22
C VAL A 92 -1.56 12.39 6.17
N PRO A 93 -1.38 13.72 6.06
CA PRO A 93 -1.90 14.67 7.05
C PRO A 93 -3.42 14.64 7.23
N ASN A 94 -4.14 14.38 6.14
CA ASN A 94 -5.61 14.34 6.13
C ASN A 94 -6.05 13.04 5.45
N PRO A 95 -6.03 11.90 6.18
CA PRO A 95 -6.21 10.58 5.55
C PRO A 95 -7.53 10.47 4.77
N PRO A 96 -7.50 10.29 3.44
CA PRO A 96 -8.70 10.07 2.66
C PRO A 96 -9.37 8.77 3.08
N THR A 97 -10.69 8.83 3.32
CA THR A 97 -11.47 7.64 3.65
C THR A 97 -11.92 6.92 2.38
N LEU A 98 -12.28 5.64 2.53
CA LEU A 98 -12.84 4.88 1.41
C LEU A 98 -14.10 5.55 0.84
N ASP A 99 -14.98 6.08 1.71
CA ASP A 99 -16.18 6.77 1.26
C ASP A 99 -15.85 8.02 0.44
N GLN A 100 -14.86 8.79 0.87
CA GLN A 100 -14.40 9.96 0.12
C GLN A 100 -13.81 9.58 -1.24
N ILE A 101 -13.05 8.49 -1.28
CA ILE A 101 -12.46 7.97 -2.52
C ILE A 101 -13.56 7.50 -3.47
N LYS A 102 -14.54 6.75 -2.96
CA LYS A 102 -15.68 6.29 -3.77
C LYS A 102 -16.53 7.44 -4.33
N ALA A 103 -16.62 8.53 -3.58
CA ALA A 103 -17.37 9.71 -4.01
C ALA A 103 -16.62 10.56 -5.04
N ASN A 104 -15.35 10.31 -5.27
CA ASN A 104 -14.52 11.09 -6.17
C ASN A 104 -14.54 10.47 -7.58
N GLU A 105 -15.13 11.18 -8.54
CA GLU A 105 -15.28 10.70 -9.92
C GLU A 105 -13.95 10.37 -10.59
N LYS A 106 -12.88 11.10 -10.25
CA LYS A 106 -11.54 10.86 -10.80
C LYS A 106 -10.96 9.52 -10.37
N LEU A 107 -11.49 8.92 -9.30
CA LEU A 107 -11.02 7.66 -8.74
C LEU A 107 -11.97 6.49 -9.02
N SER A 108 -12.95 6.68 -9.89
CA SER A 108 -13.99 5.67 -10.16
C SER A 108 -13.43 4.34 -10.69
N LYS A 109 -12.28 4.36 -11.33
CA LYS A 109 -11.61 3.17 -11.89
C LYS A 109 -10.50 2.62 -11.01
N MET A 110 -10.26 3.23 -9.85
CA MET A 110 -9.23 2.79 -8.93
C MET A 110 -9.50 1.36 -8.45
N VAL A 111 -8.46 0.54 -8.36
CA VAL A 111 -8.59 -0.86 -7.91
C VAL A 111 -9.21 -0.93 -6.52
N LEU A 112 -8.87 -0.02 -5.62
CA LEU A 112 -9.43 0.04 -4.27
C LEU A 112 -10.96 0.11 -4.29
N VAL A 113 -11.53 0.84 -5.25
CA VAL A 113 -12.99 0.99 -5.41
C VAL A 113 -13.63 -0.25 -6.02
N ASN A 114 -12.96 -0.88 -6.99
CA ASN A 114 -13.54 -1.92 -7.82
C ASN A 114 -13.18 -3.35 -7.40
N ASN A 115 -12.12 -3.54 -6.63
CA ASN A 115 -11.69 -4.85 -6.16
C ASN A 115 -11.29 -4.77 -4.67
N SER A 116 -12.30 -4.93 -3.81
CA SER A 116 -12.13 -4.78 -2.36
C SER A 116 -11.30 -5.90 -1.72
N ARG A 117 -11.05 -7.01 -2.44
CA ARG A 117 -10.35 -8.17 -1.88
C ARG A 117 -8.87 -8.22 -2.22
N LEU A 118 -8.41 -7.40 -3.15
CA LEU A 118 -7.01 -7.39 -3.55
C LEU A 118 -6.20 -6.54 -2.56
N SER A 119 -5.34 -7.18 -1.79
CA SER A 119 -4.63 -6.52 -0.69
C SER A 119 -3.38 -5.74 -1.10
N VAL A 120 -2.84 -6.03 -2.28
CA VAL A 120 -1.70 -5.29 -2.86
C VAL A 120 -2.11 -4.93 -4.28
N GLN A 121 -2.21 -3.64 -4.56
CA GLN A 121 -2.86 -3.14 -5.77
C GLN A 121 -1.99 -2.14 -6.50
N PRO A 122 -2.07 -2.10 -7.85
CA PRO A 122 -1.48 -1.00 -8.60
C PRO A 122 -2.34 0.27 -8.46
N VAL A 123 -1.68 1.42 -8.54
CA VAL A 123 -2.29 2.75 -8.52
C VAL A 123 -1.73 3.51 -9.72
N THR A 124 -2.60 4.11 -10.54
CA THR A 124 -2.11 4.91 -11.67
C THR A 124 -1.50 6.22 -11.18
N PRO A 125 -0.61 6.86 -11.98
CA PRO A 125 -0.05 8.15 -11.60
C PRO A 125 -1.09 9.24 -11.33
N ASP A 126 -2.17 9.27 -12.10
CA ASP A 126 -3.25 10.24 -11.90
C ASP A 126 -4.02 9.98 -10.60
N GLU A 127 -4.30 8.71 -10.31
CA GLU A 127 -4.93 8.30 -9.05
C GLU A 127 -4.04 8.64 -7.86
N TRP A 128 -2.73 8.40 -7.99
CA TRP A 128 -1.76 8.74 -6.97
C TRP A 128 -1.82 10.22 -6.61
N LYS A 129 -1.76 11.08 -7.64
CA LYS A 129 -1.80 12.54 -7.45
C LYS A 129 -3.10 12.99 -6.78
N GLU A 130 -4.23 12.42 -7.20
CA GLU A 130 -5.53 12.82 -6.66
C GLU A 130 -5.70 12.40 -5.21
N VAL A 131 -5.32 11.18 -4.85
CA VAL A 131 -5.38 10.72 -3.45
C VAL A 131 -4.43 11.54 -2.58
N CYS A 132 -3.23 11.84 -3.06
CA CYS A 132 -2.30 12.71 -2.35
C CYS A 132 -2.88 14.10 -2.12
N ARG A 133 -3.53 14.69 -3.14
CA ARG A 133 -4.20 15.98 -3.01
C ARG A 133 -5.27 15.94 -1.92
N MET A 134 -6.12 14.91 -1.91
CA MET A 134 -7.14 14.72 -0.89
C MET A 134 -6.52 14.61 0.50
N GLY A 135 -5.36 13.98 0.59
CA GLY A 135 -4.64 13.77 1.85
C GLY A 135 -3.83 14.97 2.33
N GLY A 136 -3.78 16.05 1.57
CA GLY A 136 -3.01 17.23 1.95
C GLY A 136 -1.55 17.16 1.55
N LEU A 137 -1.20 16.30 0.59
CA LEU A 137 0.16 16.15 0.07
C LEU A 137 0.26 16.79 -1.31
N VAL A 138 0.63 18.07 -1.36
CA VAL A 138 0.81 18.83 -2.59
C VAL A 138 2.14 19.57 -2.53
N PRO A 139 3.09 19.31 -3.46
CA PRO A 139 3.01 18.30 -4.52
C PRO A 139 3.07 16.86 -3.99
N ALA A 140 2.55 15.93 -4.81
CA ALA A 140 2.61 14.52 -4.47
C ALA A 140 4.06 14.02 -4.43
N PRO A 141 4.41 13.19 -3.43
CA PRO A 141 5.74 12.59 -3.37
C PRO A 141 6.01 11.62 -4.50
#